data_16b483e51d185afdb63a764d9a7ede50
#
_entry.id   16b483e51d185afdb63a764d9a7ede50
#
_cell.length_a   1.000
_cell.length_b   1.000
_cell.length_c   1.000
_cell.angle_alpha   90.00
_cell.angle_beta   90.00
_cell.angle_gamma   90.00
#
_symmetry.space_group_name_H-M   'P 1'
#
loop_
_entity.id
_entity.type
_entity.pdbx_description
1 polymer ?
#
loop_
_entity_poly.entity_id
_entity_poly.type
_entity_poly.pdbx_seq_one_letter_code
_entity_poly.pdbx_strand_id
1 'polypeptide(L)'
;MVFEFASTSKVTLPGAGIACFACSEANMEYMTKLIGIQAISFDKMNQLRHVKFLQNKEHTLALMKEHAKIMKPKFDMVVETLEREIKPLGIASWHTPKGGYFVSVNTAPGLAKRTLALAKEVGVVMTSAGATYPYGHDPLDSNIRVAPSLPPVEELEQAMAVFCCCLKLAALEQVYKF
;
A
#
# COMPACT_ATOMS: atom_id res chain seq x y z
N MET A 1 -10.07 -23.71 -4.21
CA MET A 1 -10.54 -23.19 -2.91
C MET A 1 -10.29 -21.69 -2.92
N VAL A 2 -11.32 -20.87 -2.64
CA VAL A 2 -11.21 -19.39 -2.62
C VAL A 2 -11.72 -18.90 -1.27
N PHE A 3 -10.99 -17.97 -0.65
CA PHE A 3 -11.42 -17.14 0.47
C PHE A 3 -11.32 -15.68 0.06
N GLU A 4 -12.37 -14.92 0.29
CA GLU A 4 -12.40 -13.48 0.07
C GLU A 4 -12.39 -12.76 1.43
N PHE A 5 -11.53 -11.77 1.59
CA PHE A 5 -11.43 -10.98 2.80
C PHE A 5 -11.71 -9.51 2.51
N ALA A 6 -12.46 -8.86 3.39
CA ALA A 6 -12.71 -7.43 3.32
C ALA A 6 -12.54 -6.80 4.70
N SER A 7 -12.10 -5.54 4.72
CA SER A 7 -11.92 -4.78 5.96
C SER A 7 -12.23 -3.30 5.74
N THR A 8 -12.77 -2.67 6.76
CA THR A 8 -13.03 -1.21 6.79
C THR A 8 -11.83 -0.41 7.31
N SER A 9 -10.71 -1.07 7.65
CA SER A 9 -9.55 -0.44 8.31
C SER A 9 -8.96 0.74 7.56
N LYS A 10 -9.14 0.81 6.24
CA LYS A 10 -8.68 1.91 5.38
C LYS A 10 -9.81 2.84 4.91
N VAL A 11 -11.04 2.57 5.31
CA VAL A 11 -12.24 3.32 4.88
C VAL A 11 -12.89 4.09 6.02
N THR A 12 -12.82 3.55 7.26
CA THR A 12 -13.48 4.13 8.44
C THR A 12 -12.47 4.51 9.52
N LEU A 13 -12.71 4.09 10.74
CA LEU A 13 -11.96 4.48 11.93
C LEU A 13 -10.66 3.68 12.07
N PRO A 14 -9.48 4.31 12.03
CA PRO A 14 -8.22 3.62 12.27
C PRO A 14 -8.20 2.93 13.65
N GLY A 15 -7.75 1.68 13.68
CA GLY A 15 -7.70 0.89 14.90
C GLY A 15 -9.03 0.33 15.41
N ALA A 16 -10.15 0.78 14.82
CA ALA A 16 -11.50 0.30 15.16
C ALA A 16 -12.24 -0.28 13.95
N GLY A 17 -11.52 -0.73 12.93
CA GLY A 17 -12.10 -1.35 11.74
C GLY A 17 -12.84 -2.64 12.07
N ILE A 18 -13.78 -3.01 11.19
CA ILE A 18 -14.39 -4.34 11.14
C ILE A 18 -13.88 -5.07 9.91
N ALA A 19 -13.87 -6.40 9.98
CA ALA A 19 -13.48 -7.24 8.86
C ALA A 19 -14.49 -8.37 8.68
N CYS A 20 -14.57 -8.89 7.48
CA CYS A 20 -15.32 -10.09 7.17
C CYS A 20 -14.56 -10.96 6.16
N PHE A 21 -14.95 -12.20 6.06
CA PHE A 21 -14.51 -13.08 4.99
C PHE A 21 -15.70 -13.87 4.42
N ALA A 22 -15.54 -14.33 3.18
CA ALA A 22 -16.48 -15.20 2.50
C ALA A 22 -15.74 -16.40 1.91
N CYS A 23 -16.39 -17.55 1.90
CA CYS A 23 -15.88 -18.78 1.31
C CYS A 23 -17.06 -19.74 1.00
N SER A 24 -16.76 -20.95 0.49
CA SER A 24 -17.78 -21.97 0.31
C SER A 24 -18.39 -22.40 1.66
N GLU A 25 -19.61 -22.93 1.64
CA GLU A 25 -20.35 -23.37 2.82
C GLU A 25 -19.56 -24.39 3.67
N ALA A 26 -18.96 -25.40 3.03
CA ALA A 26 -18.13 -26.39 3.72
C ALA A 26 -16.91 -25.77 4.43
N ASN A 27 -16.27 -24.79 3.81
CA ASN A 27 -15.17 -24.05 4.45
C ASN A 27 -15.69 -23.14 5.57
N MET A 28 -16.89 -22.57 5.42
CA MET A 28 -17.50 -21.72 6.44
C MET A 28 -17.81 -22.51 7.71
N GLU A 29 -18.32 -23.72 7.60
CA GLU A 29 -18.55 -24.61 8.76
C GLU A 29 -17.25 -24.88 9.54
N TYR A 30 -16.17 -25.18 8.82
CA TYR A 30 -14.85 -25.39 9.42
C TYR A 30 -14.33 -24.13 10.11
N MET A 31 -14.37 -23.00 9.41
CA MET A 31 -13.88 -21.70 9.93
C MET A 31 -14.70 -21.22 11.14
N THR A 32 -16.02 -21.45 11.14
CA THR A 32 -16.89 -21.08 12.26
C THR A 32 -16.50 -21.83 13.54
N LYS A 33 -16.13 -23.11 13.43
CA LYS A 33 -15.63 -23.89 14.58
C LYS A 33 -14.32 -23.31 15.12
N LEU A 34 -13.37 -22.98 14.24
CA LEU A 34 -12.09 -22.37 14.66
C LEU A 34 -12.28 -21.01 15.31
N ILE A 35 -13.11 -20.14 14.70
CA ILE A 35 -13.43 -18.81 15.22
C ILE A 35 -14.11 -18.92 16.60
N GLY A 36 -15.02 -19.90 16.76
CA GLY A 36 -15.70 -20.14 18.04
C GLY A 36 -14.76 -20.54 19.17
N ILE A 37 -13.62 -21.15 18.87
CA ILE A 37 -12.55 -21.42 19.85
C ILE A 37 -11.76 -20.14 20.16
N GLN A 38 -11.53 -19.31 19.17
CA GLN A 38 -10.74 -18.07 19.30
C GLN A 38 -11.51 -16.97 20.05
N ALA A 39 -12.80 -16.81 19.76
CA ALA A 39 -13.64 -15.75 20.31
C ALA A 39 -15.09 -16.22 20.47
N ILE A 40 -15.68 -16.02 21.67
CA ILE A 40 -17.08 -16.31 21.95
C ILE A 40 -17.99 -15.36 21.16
N SER A 41 -17.61 -14.10 21.05
CA SER A 41 -18.30 -13.08 20.23
C SER A 41 -17.35 -11.94 19.86
N PHE A 42 -17.71 -11.25 18.78
CA PHE A 42 -17.00 -10.04 18.36
C PHE A 42 -17.63 -8.78 18.95
N ASP A 43 -16.89 -7.66 18.91
CA ASP A 43 -17.36 -6.37 19.41
C ASP A 43 -18.59 -5.87 18.63
N LYS A 44 -19.77 -6.17 19.17
CA LYS A 44 -21.07 -5.78 18.58
C LYS A 44 -21.30 -4.27 18.63
N MET A 45 -20.72 -3.57 19.61
CA MET A 45 -20.83 -2.12 19.69
C MET A 45 -20.08 -1.45 18.56
N ASN A 46 -18.89 -1.97 18.23
CA ASN A 46 -18.12 -1.49 17.08
C ASN A 46 -18.83 -1.81 15.75
N GLN A 47 -19.42 -2.99 15.64
CA GLN A 47 -20.25 -3.34 14.46
C GLN A 47 -21.43 -2.38 14.31
N LEU A 48 -22.18 -2.10 15.39
CA LEU A 48 -23.30 -1.16 15.38
C LEU A 48 -22.84 0.26 15.03
N ARG A 49 -21.68 0.69 15.52
CA ARG A 49 -21.06 1.98 15.13
C ARG A 49 -20.87 2.07 13.62
N HIS A 50 -20.31 1.01 13.00
CA HIS A 50 -20.12 0.97 11.55
C HIS A 50 -21.44 0.94 10.78
N VAL A 51 -22.43 0.19 11.24
CA VAL A 51 -23.78 0.18 10.63
C VAL A 51 -24.40 1.60 10.65
N LYS A 52 -24.31 2.29 11.78
CA LYS A 52 -24.84 3.67 11.91
C LYS A 52 -24.04 4.68 11.09
N PHE A 53 -22.72 4.51 10.99
CA PHE A 53 -21.84 5.42 10.28
C PHE A 53 -21.92 5.22 8.76
N LEU A 54 -21.82 3.98 8.28
CA LEU A 54 -21.82 3.67 6.85
C LEU A 54 -23.23 3.65 6.25
N GLN A 55 -24.25 3.36 7.04
CA GLN A 55 -25.67 3.31 6.69
C GLN A 55 -25.99 2.35 5.54
N ASN A 56 -25.55 2.67 4.32
CA ASN A 56 -25.79 1.91 3.11
C ASN A 56 -24.62 2.04 2.13
N LYS A 57 -24.70 1.37 0.99
CA LYS A 57 -23.69 1.38 -0.07
C LYS A 57 -23.48 2.79 -0.65
N GLU A 58 -24.54 3.52 -0.88
CA GLU A 58 -24.52 4.85 -1.48
C GLU A 58 -23.76 5.83 -0.60
N HIS A 59 -24.05 5.81 0.70
CA HIS A 59 -23.36 6.64 1.69
C HIS A 59 -21.87 6.25 1.82
N THR A 60 -21.57 4.95 1.84
CA THR A 60 -20.19 4.45 1.86
C THR A 60 -19.40 4.93 0.64
N LEU A 61 -19.99 4.84 -0.56
CA LEU A 61 -19.34 5.32 -1.78
C LEU A 61 -19.16 6.85 -1.80
N ALA A 62 -20.10 7.59 -1.23
CA ALA A 62 -19.97 9.04 -1.08
C ALA A 62 -18.80 9.39 -0.15
N LEU A 63 -18.69 8.72 1.00
CA LEU A 63 -17.55 8.87 1.91
C LEU A 63 -16.21 8.57 1.23
N MET A 64 -16.14 7.48 0.47
CA MET A 64 -14.93 7.12 -0.27
C MET A 64 -14.56 8.17 -1.33
N LYS A 65 -15.54 8.83 -1.97
CA LYS A 65 -15.27 9.93 -2.90
C LYS A 65 -14.67 11.15 -2.20
N GLU A 66 -15.11 11.46 -0.97
CA GLU A 66 -14.50 12.55 -0.20
C GLU A 66 -13.05 12.22 0.19
N HIS A 67 -12.77 11.00 0.60
CA HIS A 67 -11.40 10.54 0.83
C HIS A 67 -10.54 10.63 -0.45
N ALA A 68 -11.11 10.28 -1.59
CA ALA A 68 -10.41 10.35 -2.88
C ALA A 68 -9.98 11.79 -3.24
N LYS A 69 -10.75 12.81 -2.86
CA LYS A 69 -10.36 14.22 -3.08
C LYS A 69 -9.07 14.60 -2.35
N ILE A 70 -8.84 14.01 -1.18
CA ILE A 70 -7.63 14.24 -0.37
C ILE A 70 -6.46 13.40 -0.90
N MET A 71 -6.75 12.16 -1.32
CA MET A 71 -5.70 11.21 -1.71
C MET A 71 -5.21 11.40 -3.13
N LYS A 72 -6.12 11.68 -4.07
CA LYS A 72 -5.81 11.74 -5.50
C LYS A 72 -4.65 12.70 -5.84
N PRO A 73 -4.58 13.94 -5.35
CA PRO A 73 -3.46 14.83 -5.66
C PRO A 73 -2.10 14.25 -5.27
N LYS A 74 -2.03 13.51 -4.16
CA LYS A 74 -0.82 12.85 -3.67
C LYS A 74 -0.38 11.71 -4.61
N PHE A 75 -1.33 10.92 -5.07
CA PHE A 75 -1.05 9.84 -6.02
C PHE A 75 -0.67 10.37 -7.41
N ASP A 76 -1.38 11.36 -7.90
CA ASP A 76 -1.08 12.01 -9.18
C ASP A 76 0.36 12.54 -9.18
N MET A 77 0.75 13.29 -8.13
CA MET A 77 2.11 13.81 -7.98
C MET A 77 3.18 12.71 -7.99
N VAL A 78 2.97 11.59 -7.26
CA VAL A 78 3.91 10.47 -7.27
C VAL A 78 4.05 9.87 -8.66
N VAL A 79 2.92 9.60 -9.34
CA VAL A 79 2.93 9.00 -10.68
C VAL A 79 3.57 9.95 -11.70
N GLU A 80 3.22 11.24 -11.68
CA GLU A 80 3.79 12.26 -12.57
C GLU A 80 5.31 12.39 -12.36
N THR A 81 5.78 12.34 -11.12
CA THR A 81 7.21 12.37 -10.82
C THR A 81 7.93 11.14 -11.37
N LEU A 82 7.36 9.95 -11.20
CA LEU A 82 7.93 8.72 -11.77
C LEU A 82 7.95 8.75 -13.31
N GLU A 83 6.86 9.22 -13.94
CA GLU A 83 6.76 9.36 -15.39
C GLU A 83 7.83 10.32 -15.95
N ARG A 84 8.06 11.43 -15.26
CA ARG A 84 9.05 12.44 -15.67
C ARG A 84 10.48 11.98 -15.43
N GLU A 85 10.76 11.44 -14.23
CA GLU A 85 12.14 11.24 -13.77
C GLU A 85 12.69 9.83 -14.06
N ILE A 86 11.86 8.82 -14.08
CA ILE A 86 12.29 7.41 -14.11
C ILE A 86 11.92 6.72 -15.42
N LYS A 87 10.73 7.00 -15.96
CA LYS A 87 10.27 6.34 -17.19
C LYS A 87 11.25 6.45 -18.38
N PRO A 88 11.86 7.62 -18.64
CA PRO A 88 12.80 7.75 -19.78
C PRO A 88 14.04 6.87 -19.64
N LEU A 89 14.38 6.46 -18.40
CA LEU A 89 15.57 5.65 -18.11
C LEU A 89 15.32 4.14 -18.22
N GLY A 90 14.06 3.71 -18.19
CA GLY A 90 13.69 2.29 -18.27
C GLY A 90 14.16 1.43 -17.08
N ILE A 91 14.55 2.04 -15.96
CA ILE A 91 15.08 1.35 -14.77
C ILE A 91 14.02 0.90 -13.78
N ALA A 92 12.77 1.28 -13.97
CA ALA A 92 11.63 0.81 -13.20
C ALA A 92 10.32 0.89 -14.01
N SER A 93 9.34 0.14 -13.54
CA SER A 93 7.96 0.16 -14.01
C SER A 93 6.99 0.24 -12.82
N TRP A 94 5.79 0.73 -13.04
CA TRP A 94 4.76 0.81 -12.00
C TRP A 94 3.39 0.66 -12.61
N HIS A 95 2.44 0.33 -11.75
CA HIS A 95 1.03 0.34 -12.10
C HIS A 95 0.39 1.62 -11.56
N THR A 96 -0.28 2.38 -12.42
CA THR A 96 -1.04 3.56 -11.98
C THR A 96 -2.30 3.09 -11.25
N PRO A 97 -2.40 3.29 -9.93
CA PRO A 97 -3.51 2.76 -9.17
C PRO A 97 -4.80 3.54 -9.44
N LYS A 98 -5.91 2.81 -9.54
CA LYS A 98 -7.26 3.40 -9.62
C LYS A 98 -7.91 3.58 -8.25
N GLY A 99 -7.22 3.20 -7.19
CA GLY A 99 -7.64 3.29 -5.80
C GLY A 99 -6.63 2.63 -4.87
N GLY A 100 -6.93 2.57 -3.59
CA GLY A 100 -6.02 2.01 -2.59
C GLY A 100 -5.09 3.06 -1.97
N TYR A 101 -3.99 2.58 -1.35
CA TYR A 101 -3.09 3.41 -0.52
C TYR A 101 -1.63 3.35 -0.95
N PHE A 102 -1.31 2.62 -2.02
CA PHE A 102 0.06 2.34 -2.41
C PHE A 102 0.25 2.46 -3.92
N VAL A 103 1.44 2.90 -4.32
CA VAL A 103 1.97 2.72 -5.66
C VAL A 103 3.03 1.63 -5.57
N SER A 104 2.85 0.56 -6.35
CA SER A 104 3.84 -0.53 -6.46
C SER A 104 4.80 -0.22 -7.59
N VAL A 105 6.07 -0.06 -7.25
CA VAL A 105 7.14 0.23 -8.20
C VAL A 105 8.04 -1.00 -8.29
N ASN A 106 8.23 -1.51 -9.50
CA ASN A 106 9.15 -2.61 -9.79
C ASN A 106 10.38 -2.03 -10.49
N THR A 107 11.50 -2.03 -9.80
CA THR A 107 12.79 -1.60 -10.33
C THR A 107 13.44 -2.72 -11.12
N ALA A 108 14.52 -2.43 -11.83
CA ALA A 108 15.41 -3.48 -12.31
C ALA A 108 15.90 -4.35 -11.13
N PRO A 109 16.18 -5.65 -11.35
CA PRO A 109 16.56 -6.57 -10.27
C PRO A 109 17.79 -6.07 -9.48
N GLY A 110 17.74 -6.23 -8.16
CA GLY A 110 18.83 -5.86 -7.25
C GLY A 110 18.87 -4.41 -6.81
N LEU A 111 17.92 -3.57 -7.23
CA LEU A 111 17.95 -2.12 -6.92
C LEU A 111 17.12 -1.72 -5.68
N ALA A 112 16.14 -2.53 -5.27
CA ALA A 112 15.17 -2.08 -4.27
C ALA A 112 15.83 -1.81 -2.90
N LYS A 113 16.58 -2.72 -2.35
CA LYS A 113 17.26 -2.56 -1.05
C LYS A 113 18.24 -1.39 -1.08
N ARG A 114 19.05 -1.30 -2.14
CA ARG A 114 20.04 -0.22 -2.25
C ARG A 114 19.38 1.15 -2.36
N THR A 115 18.35 1.28 -3.18
CA THR A 115 17.56 2.52 -3.29
C THR A 115 17.01 2.96 -1.94
N LEU A 116 16.42 2.03 -1.18
CA LEU A 116 15.85 2.36 0.13
C LEU A 116 16.91 2.66 1.19
N ALA A 117 18.08 2.03 1.12
CA ALA A 117 19.22 2.34 1.99
C ALA A 117 19.69 3.78 1.75
N LEU A 118 19.94 4.16 0.50
CA LEU A 118 20.34 5.52 0.11
C LEU A 118 19.29 6.56 0.54
N ALA A 119 18.01 6.29 0.30
CA ALA A 119 16.92 7.18 0.72
C ALA A 119 16.91 7.39 2.24
N LYS A 120 17.11 6.32 3.01
CA LYS A 120 17.18 6.37 4.48
C LYS A 120 18.37 7.18 4.99
N GLU A 121 19.55 7.08 4.36
CA GLU A 121 20.74 7.83 4.71
C GLU A 121 20.52 9.35 4.64
N VAL A 122 19.67 9.78 3.72
CA VAL A 122 19.31 11.20 3.55
C VAL A 122 17.96 11.59 4.18
N GLY A 123 17.43 10.73 5.06
CA GLY A 123 16.26 11.04 5.89
C GLY A 123 14.90 10.64 5.29
N VAL A 124 14.84 10.03 4.12
CA VAL A 124 13.59 9.53 3.54
C VAL A 124 13.37 8.07 3.91
N VAL A 125 12.50 7.85 4.91
CA VAL A 125 12.18 6.50 5.42
C VAL A 125 10.95 5.95 4.72
N MET A 126 11.09 4.82 4.07
CA MET A 126 10.02 4.12 3.35
C MET A 126 9.81 2.71 3.90
N THR A 127 8.76 2.04 3.42
CA THR A 127 8.54 0.62 3.73
C THR A 127 9.74 -0.22 3.24
N SER A 128 10.18 -1.17 4.06
CA SER A 128 11.31 -2.04 3.72
C SER A 128 11.10 -2.82 2.42
N ALA A 129 12.18 -3.07 1.68
CA ALA A 129 12.16 -3.96 0.52
C ALA A 129 11.67 -5.36 0.93
N GLY A 130 10.92 -6.01 0.05
CA GLY A 130 10.34 -7.33 0.32
C GLY A 130 9.04 -7.32 1.14
N ALA A 131 8.61 -6.18 1.68
CA ALA A 131 7.38 -6.11 2.51
C ALA A 131 6.09 -6.53 1.79
N THR A 132 6.10 -6.62 0.47
CA THR A 132 4.99 -7.08 -0.37
C THR A 132 5.04 -8.60 -0.65
N TYR A 133 6.07 -9.28 -0.21
CA TYR A 133 6.30 -10.70 -0.43
C TYR A 133 6.16 -11.52 0.85
N PRO A 134 5.76 -12.79 0.76
CA PRO A 134 5.76 -13.70 1.91
C PRO A 134 7.14 -13.73 2.59
N TYR A 135 7.14 -13.73 3.91
CA TYR A 135 8.34 -13.73 4.76
C TYR A 135 9.31 -12.55 4.51
N GLY A 136 8.86 -11.49 3.82
CA GLY A 136 9.71 -10.34 3.52
C GLY A 136 10.79 -10.62 2.47
N HIS A 137 10.68 -11.69 1.69
CA HIS A 137 11.69 -12.12 0.72
C HIS A 137 11.21 -11.86 -0.71
N ASP A 138 11.74 -10.80 -1.33
CA ASP A 138 11.62 -10.54 -2.76
C ASP A 138 12.80 -11.24 -3.49
N PRO A 139 12.56 -12.27 -4.33
CA PRO A 139 13.62 -13.01 -5.00
C PRO A 139 14.46 -12.17 -5.97
N LEU A 140 13.85 -11.10 -6.51
CA LEU A 140 14.52 -10.22 -7.47
C LEU A 140 15.06 -8.94 -6.82
N ASP A 141 14.77 -8.68 -5.56
CA ASP A 141 15.09 -7.41 -4.91
C ASP A 141 14.70 -6.20 -5.75
N SER A 142 13.44 -6.16 -6.19
CA SER A 142 12.97 -5.24 -7.22
C SER A 142 11.73 -4.43 -6.80
N ASN A 143 10.91 -4.93 -5.85
CA ASN A 143 9.65 -4.28 -5.52
C ASN A 143 9.78 -3.29 -4.37
N ILE A 144 9.30 -2.08 -4.62
CA ILE A 144 9.21 -0.99 -3.64
C ILE A 144 7.76 -0.53 -3.54
N ARG A 145 7.26 -0.45 -2.32
CA ARG A 145 5.92 0.07 -2.02
C ARG A 145 6.00 1.53 -1.59
N VAL A 146 5.50 2.43 -2.42
CA VAL A 146 5.37 3.86 -2.10
C VAL A 146 4.01 4.10 -1.45
N ALA A 147 4.01 4.73 -0.27
CA ALA A 147 2.81 5.02 0.54
C ALA A 147 2.62 6.54 0.70
N PRO A 148 1.96 7.24 -0.24
CA PRO A 148 1.90 8.70 -0.26
C PRO A 148 0.85 9.30 0.69
N SER A 149 0.14 8.49 1.46
CA SER A 149 -1.06 8.93 2.17
C SER A 149 -0.81 9.89 3.33
N LEU A 150 0.30 9.75 4.06
CA LEU A 150 0.56 10.48 5.30
C LEU A 150 1.08 11.91 5.07
N PRO A 151 2.20 12.14 4.36
CA PRO A 151 2.79 13.47 4.27
C PRO A 151 1.91 14.45 3.46
N PRO A 152 2.02 15.77 3.69
CA PRO A 152 1.47 16.77 2.80
C PRO A 152 2.15 16.69 1.41
N VAL A 153 1.53 17.32 0.38
CA VAL A 153 2.02 17.21 -1.01
C VAL A 153 3.43 17.81 -1.15
N GLU A 154 3.69 18.91 -0.48
CA GLU A 154 4.98 19.62 -0.55
C GLU A 154 6.14 18.79 0.02
N GLU A 155 5.91 18.07 1.11
CA GLU A 155 6.88 17.15 1.69
C GLU A 155 7.06 15.90 0.81
N LEU A 156 5.96 15.41 0.26
CA LEU A 156 5.95 14.26 -0.62
C LEU A 156 6.71 14.54 -1.93
N GLU A 157 6.61 15.75 -2.50
CA GLU A 157 7.38 16.18 -3.67
C GLU A 157 8.89 16.09 -3.41
N GLN A 158 9.34 16.59 -2.26
CA GLN A 158 10.75 16.51 -1.86
C GLN A 158 11.19 15.05 -1.67
N ALA A 159 10.39 14.26 -0.97
CA ALA A 159 10.69 12.84 -0.75
C ALA A 159 10.76 12.05 -2.06
N MET A 160 9.88 12.33 -3.02
CA MET A 160 9.90 11.68 -4.33
C MET A 160 11.08 12.12 -5.20
N ALA A 161 11.50 13.38 -5.13
CA ALA A 161 12.71 13.85 -5.80
C ALA A 161 13.94 13.11 -5.27
N VAL A 162 14.07 12.98 -3.95
CA VAL A 162 15.14 12.20 -3.29
C VAL A 162 15.06 10.72 -3.69
N PHE A 163 13.88 10.12 -3.64
CA PHE A 163 13.67 8.72 -4.05
C PHE A 163 14.14 8.47 -5.49
N CYS A 164 13.75 9.33 -6.44
CA CYS A 164 14.16 9.20 -7.83
C CYS A 164 15.68 9.36 -8.00
N CYS A 165 16.31 10.27 -7.27
CA CYS A 165 17.75 10.42 -7.25
C CYS A 165 18.46 9.15 -6.73
N CYS A 166 17.98 8.60 -5.60
CA CYS A 166 18.52 7.38 -5.01
C CYS A 166 18.36 6.17 -5.93
N LEU A 167 17.23 6.04 -6.63
CA LEU A 167 17.02 4.97 -7.61
C LEU A 167 17.97 5.09 -8.80
N LYS A 168 18.18 6.30 -9.32
CA LYS A 168 19.15 6.56 -10.39
C LYS A 168 20.57 6.22 -9.92
N LEU A 169 20.95 6.60 -8.71
CA LEU A 169 22.26 6.31 -8.14
C LEU A 169 22.46 4.81 -7.95
N ALA A 170 21.49 4.10 -7.38
CA ALA A 170 21.56 2.64 -7.23
C ALA A 170 21.72 1.93 -8.57
N ALA A 171 21.04 2.40 -9.62
CA ALA A 171 21.17 1.86 -10.96
C ALA A 171 22.57 2.12 -11.55
N LEU A 172 23.15 3.29 -11.34
CA LEU A 172 24.50 3.62 -11.78
C LEU A 172 25.56 2.79 -11.04
N GLU A 173 25.44 2.64 -9.72
CA GLU A 173 26.33 1.78 -8.91
C GLU A 173 26.34 0.33 -9.43
N GLN A 174 25.17 -0.18 -9.83
CA GLN A 174 25.07 -1.55 -10.37
C GLN A 174 25.77 -1.70 -11.71
N VAL A 175 25.68 -0.69 -12.59
CA VAL A 175 26.31 -0.72 -13.92
C VAL A 175 27.83 -0.58 -13.82
N TYR A 176 28.32 0.33 -12.98
CA TYR A 176 29.74 0.64 -12.89
C TYR A 176 30.48 -0.16 -11.82
N LYS A 177 29.79 -0.97 -10.99
CA LYS A 177 30.38 -1.79 -9.91
C LYS A 177 31.35 -1.01 -9.03
N PHE A 178 30.92 0.18 -8.59
CA PHE A 178 31.65 0.95 -7.58
C PHE A 178 31.62 0.25 -6.24
#